data_805ef96ee94a8abafe621b239e5c0987
#
_entry.id   805ef96ee94a8abafe621b239e5c0987
#
_cell.length_a   1.000
_cell.length_b   1.000
_cell.length_c   1.000
_cell.angle_alpha   90.00
_cell.angle_beta   90.00
_cell.angle_gamma   90.00
#
_symmetry.space_group_name_H-M   'P 1'
#
loop_
_entity.id
_entity.type
_entity.pdbx_description
1 polymer ?
#
loop_
_entity_poly.entity_id
_entity_poly.type
_entity_poly.pdbx_seq_one_letter_code
_entity_poly.pdbx_strand_id
1 'polypeptide(L)'
;MAKQAGVTYQQIINQMKSGDWKPIYFLMGEEDYYIDKIADYIEKNLLTDDEKEFNMTLLYGKDTTCDEIIMAAKRYPMMSQYQLIMVREAQNIKNFDNLSTYLKQPLASSIIVLCYKHGSIDGRKKVFKDIAATGVLFESKRKYDNEIPSWITAYVREHNADIEPKAANLLTEFLGVQLSKVVNEVDKLLILLNNSETRRIDSAMVERNIGISKDYNNFELVKALGDRDILKINRIIDHFAKDPKNNPIVVTTTVVFNFFSNLLLYHSLKDKSQANVAAELKINPYFVKDYQHAASIYNSARTLYAISLIRELDVRSKGFGDSNTSHRDLLREIMFKITH
;
A
#
# COMPACT_ATOMS: atom_id res chain seq x y z
N MET A 1 21.79 -6.81 17.94
CA MET A 1 22.26 -5.71 17.06
C MET A 1 21.02 -4.98 16.57
N ALA A 2 20.84 -3.72 16.91
CA ALA A 2 19.71 -2.91 16.45
C ALA A 2 19.77 -2.83 14.93
N LYS A 3 18.67 -3.18 14.23
CA LYS A 3 18.49 -2.91 12.81
C LYS A 3 18.64 -1.39 12.66
N GLN A 4 19.66 -0.93 11.95
CA GLN A 4 19.74 0.46 11.50
C GLN A 4 18.41 0.76 10.78
N ALA A 5 17.66 1.73 11.29
CA ALA A 5 16.43 2.18 10.65
C ALA A 5 16.82 2.65 9.24
N GLY A 6 16.28 2.02 8.22
CA GLY A 6 16.56 2.37 6.83
C GLY A 6 16.15 3.83 6.56
N VAL A 7 16.80 4.46 5.60
CA VAL A 7 16.47 5.83 5.17
C VAL A 7 15.01 5.86 4.68
N THR A 8 14.22 6.82 5.15
CA THR A 8 12.82 6.96 4.73
C THR A 8 12.67 7.76 3.44
N TYR A 9 11.57 7.55 2.71
CA TYR A 9 11.21 8.35 1.53
C TYR A 9 11.32 9.86 1.79
N GLN A 10 10.72 10.34 2.89
CA GLN A 10 10.70 11.76 3.23
C GLN A 10 12.11 12.33 3.51
N GLN A 11 12.98 11.54 4.13
CA GLN A 11 14.38 11.94 4.34
C GLN A 11 15.12 12.10 3.02
N ILE A 12 14.91 11.16 2.07
CA ILE A 12 15.53 11.22 0.74
C ILE A 12 15.08 12.48 -0.01
N ILE A 13 13.76 12.72 -0.05
CA ILE A 13 13.22 13.89 -0.73
C ILE A 13 13.71 15.20 -0.10
N ASN A 14 13.74 15.30 1.23
CA ASN A 14 14.24 16.50 1.91
C ASN A 14 15.73 16.74 1.63
N GLN A 15 16.52 15.69 1.59
CA GLN A 15 17.95 15.75 1.27
C GLN A 15 18.18 16.25 -0.16
N MET A 16 17.42 15.75 -1.13
CA MET A 16 17.47 16.22 -2.52
C MET A 16 17.00 17.67 -2.67
N LYS A 17 15.96 18.08 -1.94
CA LYS A 17 15.47 19.48 -1.92
C LYS A 17 16.52 20.46 -1.39
N SER A 18 17.40 20.03 -0.49
CA SER A 18 18.53 20.86 0.00
C SER A 18 19.74 20.90 -0.95
N GLY A 19 19.66 20.22 -2.11
CA GLY A 19 20.76 20.14 -3.07
C GLY A 19 21.84 19.11 -2.72
N ASP A 20 21.61 18.29 -1.67
CA ASP A 20 22.56 17.24 -1.27
C ASP A 20 22.31 15.97 -2.09
N TRP A 21 22.82 15.96 -3.32
CA TRP A 21 22.73 14.82 -4.23
C TRP A 21 23.80 13.76 -3.90
N LYS A 22 23.39 12.49 -3.88
CA LYS A 22 24.32 11.37 -3.64
C LYS A 22 24.73 10.72 -4.97
N PRO A 23 25.96 10.19 -5.04
CA PRO A 23 26.46 9.60 -6.29
C PRO A 23 25.73 8.34 -6.74
N ILE A 24 25.00 7.68 -5.83
CA ILE A 24 24.21 6.48 -6.16
C ILE A 24 22.94 6.40 -5.30
N TYR A 25 21.84 6.09 -5.96
CA TYR A 25 20.56 5.74 -5.36
C TYR A 25 20.19 4.31 -5.80
N PHE A 26 20.22 3.37 -4.87
CA PHE A 26 19.73 2.03 -5.09
C PHE A 26 18.34 1.92 -4.44
N LEU A 27 17.31 1.93 -5.29
CA LEU A 27 15.90 1.95 -4.90
C LEU A 27 15.33 0.57 -5.14
N MET A 28 15.00 -0.17 -4.08
CA MET A 28 14.49 -1.54 -4.18
C MET A 28 13.21 -1.74 -3.37
N GLY A 29 12.45 -2.78 -3.67
CA GLY A 29 11.31 -3.19 -2.86
C GLY A 29 10.14 -3.77 -3.64
N GLU A 30 9.13 -4.20 -2.87
CA GLU A 30 7.88 -4.74 -3.40
C GLU A 30 6.87 -3.63 -3.74
N GLU A 31 7.02 -2.43 -3.16
CA GLU A 31 6.15 -1.29 -3.39
C GLU A 31 6.83 -0.32 -4.38
N ASP A 32 6.35 -0.32 -5.61
CA ASP A 32 6.95 0.45 -6.71
C ASP A 32 6.72 1.96 -6.57
N TYR A 33 5.65 2.38 -5.91
CA TYR A 33 5.24 3.78 -5.82
C TYR A 33 6.36 4.72 -5.37
N TYR A 34 7.04 4.38 -4.26
CA TYR A 34 8.11 5.24 -3.74
C TYR A 34 9.38 5.18 -4.59
N ILE A 35 9.66 4.02 -5.21
CA ILE A 35 10.78 3.87 -6.14
C ILE A 35 10.58 4.84 -7.32
N ASP A 36 9.38 4.83 -7.91
CA ASP A 36 9.04 5.71 -9.03
C ASP A 36 9.05 7.18 -8.61
N LYS A 37 8.47 7.53 -7.47
CA LYS A 37 8.45 8.92 -6.98
C LYS A 37 9.85 9.49 -6.75
N ILE A 38 10.79 8.71 -6.20
CA ILE A 38 12.18 9.14 -6.01
C ILE A 38 12.86 9.30 -7.38
N ALA A 39 12.74 8.30 -8.25
CA ALA A 39 13.35 8.32 -9.57
C ALA A 39 12.84 9.49 -10.42
N ASP A 40 11.51 9.71 -10.43
CA ASP A 40 10.88 10.82 -11.16
C ASP A 40 11.28 12.18 -10.56
N TYR A 41 11.46 12.27 -9.24
CA TYR A 41 11.94 13.51 -8.61
C TYR A 41 13.35 13.83 -9.07
N ILE A 42 14.26 12.84 -9.11
CA ILE A 42 15.64 13.03 -9.59
C ILE A 42 15.63 13.43 -11.07
N GLU A 43 14.88 12.72 -11.89
CA GLU A 43 14.77 13.00 -13.34
C GLU A 43 14.28 14.42 -13.63
N LYS A 44 13.33 14.94 -12.83
CA LYS A 44 12.74 16.26 -13.04
C LYS A 44 13.56 17.41 -12.48
N ASN A 45 14.36 17.19 -11.43
CA ASN A 45 14.96 18.28 -10.66
C ASN A 45 16.49 18.31 -10.70
N LEU A 46 17.17 17.27 -11.20
CA LEU A 46 18.64 17.23 -11.26
C LEU A 46 19.19 18.00 -12.45
N LEU A 47 18.53 17.87 -13.59
CA LEU A 47 18.94 18.47 -14.87
C LEU A 47 17.79 19.27 -15.46
N THR A 48 18.09 20.37 -16.13
CA THR A 48 17.13 21.08 -16.99
C THR A 48 16.82 20.24 -18.24
N ASP A 49 15.75 20.57 -18.95
CA ASP A 49 15.36 19.79 -20.14
C ASP A 49 16.44 19.83 -21.24
N ASP A 50 17.09 20.98 -21.43
CA ASP A 50 18.22 21.11 -22.39
C ASP A 50 19.44 20.28 -21.94
N GLU A 51 19.74 20.24 -20.64
CA GLU A 51 20.86 19.46 -20.11
C GLU A 51 20.62 17.94 -20.22
N LYS A 52 19.36 17.48 -20.13
CA LYS A 52 19.00 16.06 -20.27
C LYS A 52 19.39 15.48 -21.61
N GLU A 53 19.32 16.25 -22.69
CA GLU A 53 19.67 15.78 -24.03
C GLU A 53 21.11 15.24 -24.11
N PHE A 54 22.03 15.84 -23.36
CA PHE A 54 23.44 15.48 -23.38
C PHE A 54 23.94 14.73 -22.12
N ASN A 55 23.24 14.89 -21.00
CA ASN A 55 23.72 14.44 -19.71
C ASN A 55 22.83 13.39 -19.04
N MET A 56 21.72 12.96 -19.68
CA MET A 56 20.89 11.87 -19.20
C MET A 56 21.09 10.62 -20.02
N THR A 57 21.42 9.50 -19.35
CA THR A 57 21.49 8.18 -19.97
C THR A 57 20.43 7.29 -19.32
N LEU A 58 19.44 6.86 -20.12
CA LEU A 58 18.41 5.93 -19.69
C LEU A 58 18.78 4.52 -20.16
N LEU A 59 18.90 3.59 -19.22
CA LEU A 59 19.25 2.19 -19.44
C LEU A 59 18.15 1.27 -18.88
N TYR A 60 18.03 0.09 -19.48
CA TYR A 60 17.15 -0.95 -18.99
C TYR A 60 17.97 -2.17 -18.55
N GLY A 61 17.65 -2.73 -17.37
CA GLY A 61 18.43 -3.82 -16.77
C GLY A 61 18.54 -5.08 -17.62
N LYS A 62 17.65 -5.28 -18.60
CA LYS A 62 17.71 -6.38 -19.57
C LYS A 62 18.82 -6.20 -20.61
N ASP A 63 19.08 -4.94 -20.97
CA ASP A 63 19.90 -4.58 -22.12
C ASP A 63 21.24 -3.95 -21.69
N THR A 64 21.53 -3.95 -20.38
CA THR A 64 22.75 -3.36 -19.85
C THR A 64 23.43 -4.24 -18.82
N THR A 65 24.70 -3.96 -18.62
CA THR A 65 25.55 -4.59 -17.60
C THR A 65 26.05 -3.58 -16.57
N CYS A 66 26.51 -4.06 -15.43
CA CYS A 66 27.10 -3.21 -14.40
C CYS A 66 28.32 -2.44 -14.94
N ASP A 67 29.11 -3.03 -15.83
CA ASP A 67 30.31 -2.40 -16.40
C ASP A 67 29.92 -1.24 -17.34
N GLU A 68 28.86 -1.39 -18.14
CA GLU A 68 28.33 -0.32 -18.99
C GLU A 68 27.79 0.86 -18.16
N ILE A 69 27.11 0.57 -17.04
CA ILE A 69 26.67 1.61 -16.11
C ILE A 69 27.88 2.38 -15.55
N ILE A 70 28.92 1.67 -15.12
CA ILE A 70 30.18 2.26 -14.62
C ILE A 70 30.87 3.08 -15.71
N MET A 71 30.92 2.59 -16.95
CA MET A 71 31.51 3.32 -18.08
C MET A 71 30.74 4.62 -18.34
N ALA A 72 29.41 4.59 -18.32
CA ALA A 72 28.59 5.79 -18.45
C ALA A 72 28.86 6.76 -17.30
N ALA A 73 28.94 6.26 -16.04
CA ALA A 73 29.15 7.06 -14.85
C ALA A 73 30.56 7.69 -14.77
N LYS A 74 31.54 7.20 -15.50
CA LYS A 74 32.90 7.76 -15.57
C LYS A 74 33.04 8.89 -16.58
N ARG A 75 32.02 9.19 -17.37
CA ARG A 75 32.03 10.34 -18.28
C ARG A 75 31.88 11.63 -17.48
N TYR A 76 32.37 12.74 -18.01
CA TYR A 76 32.11 14.06 -17.47
C TYR A 76 30.87 14.67 -18.11
N PRO A 77 30.05 15.40 -17.35
CA PRO A 77 28.90 16.10 -17.90
C PRO A 77 29.33 17.15 -18.93
N MET A 78 28.50 17.39 -19.92
CA MET A 78 28.68 18.41 -20.94
C MET A 78 27.86 19.65 -20.58
N MET A 79 28.53 20.77 -20.35
CA MET A 79 27.89 22.07 -20.04
C MET A 79 26.87 22.01 -18.88
N SER A 80 27.04 21.08 -17.96
CA SER A 80 26.19 20.89 -16.77
C SER A 80 27.01 20.51 -15.56
N GLN A 81 26.48 20.71 -14.36
CA GLN A 81 27.12 20.29 -13.11
C GLN A 81 27.06 18.76 -12.92
N TYR A 82 25.99 18.13 -13.40
CA TYR A 82 25.72 16.71 -13.19
C TYR A 82 25.42 15.98 -14.48
N GLN A 83 25.64 14.67 -14.48
CA GLN A 83 25.04 13.72 -15.39
C GLN A 83 24.21 12.70 -14.62
N LEU A 84 23.15 12.18 -15.23
CA LEU A 84 22.22 11.21 -14.66
C LEU A 84 22.29 9.91 -15.45
N ILE A 85 22.58 8.82 -14.76
CA ILE A 85 22.47 7.47 -15.28
C ILE A 85 21.27 6.78 -14.60
N MET A 86 20.13 6.74 -15.32
CA MET A 86 18.89 6.14 -14.84
C MET A 86 18.80 4.71 -15.36
N VAL A 87 18.72 3.73 -14.45
CA VAL A 87 18.56 2.31 -14.81
C VAL A 87 17.20 1.83 -14.35
N ARG A 88 16.31 1.63 -15.30
CA ARG A 88 14.99 1.02 -15.07
C ARG A 88 15.12 -0.51 -15.08
N GLU A 89 14.24 -1.19 -14.36
CA GLU A 89 14.23 -2.67 -14.26
C GLU A 89 15.58 -3.27 -13.82
N ALA A 90 16.27 -2.65 -12.87
CA ALA A 90 17.58 -3.09 -12.40
C ALA A 90 17.58 -4.53 -11.82
N GLN A 91 16.41 -5.12 -11.50
CA GLN A 91 16.27 -6.51 -11.07
C GLN A 91 16.73 -7.53 -12.15
N ASN A 92 16.84 -7.11 -13.40
CA ASN A 92 17.31 -7.95 -14.49
C ASN A 92 18.84 -7.97 -14.61
N ILE A 93 19.55 -7.13 -13.88
CA ILE A 93 21.03 -7.13 -13.85
C ILE A 93 21.52 -8.31 -12.99
N LYS A 94 22.39 -9.14 -13.56
CA LYS A 94 22.82 -10.38 -12.91
C LYS A 94 23.79 -10.17 -11.75
N ASN A 95 24.63 -9.15 -11.81
CA ASN A 95 25.68 -8.92 -10.82
C ASN A 95 25.97 -7.44 -10.62
N PHE A 96 26.02 -7.01 -9.37
CA PHE A 96 26.32 -5.64 -8.96
C PHE A 96 27.72 -5.48 -8.32
N ASP A 97 28.50 -6.57 -8.18
CA ASP A 97 29.73 -6.57 -7.39
C ASP A 97 30.78 -5.56 -7.90
N ASN A 98 30.81 -5.31 -9.21
CA ASN A 98 31.73 -4.35 -9.83
C ASN A 98 31.46 -2.90 -9.40
N LEU A 99 30.23 -2.58 -8.95
CA LEU A 99 29.93 -1.25 -8.37
C LEU A 99 30.79 -0.94 -7.15
N SER A 100 31.15 -1.93 -6.32
CA SER A 100 32.04 -1.74 -5.17
C SER A 100 33.37 -1.09 -5.55
N THR A 101 33.89 -1.38 -6.73
CA THR A 101 35.15 -0.78 -7.20
C THR A 101 34.95 0.69 -7.60
N TYR A 102 33.88 1.02 -8.29
CA TYR A 102 33.53 2.38 -8.66
C TYR A 102 33.21 3.25 -7.43
N LEU A 103 32.50 2.69 -6.45
CA LEU A 103 32.07 3.41 -5.25
C LEU A 103 33.20 3.78 -4.27
N LYS A 104 34.42 3.21 -4.45
CA LYS A 104 35.59 3.66 -3.69
C LYS A 104 35.99 5.11 -4.04
N GLN A 105 35.77 5.51 -5.28
CA GLN A 105 36.09 6.85 -5.77
C GLN A 105 35.08 7.24 -6.87
N PRO A 106 33.81 7.48 -6.49
CA PRO A 106 32.77 7.84 -7.46
C PRO A 106 33.03 9.26 -7.98
N LEU A 107 32.67 9.49 -9.22
CA LEU A 107 32.72 10.83 -9.80
C LEU A 107 31.59 11.66 -9.19
N ALA A 108 31.93 12.76 -8.52
CA ALA A 108 30.95 13.59 -7.79
C ALA A 108 29.89 14.24 -8.69
N SER A 109 30.20 14.41 -10.00
CA SER A 109 29.29 14.94 -11.00
C SER A 109 28.38 13.87 -11.63
N SER A 110 28.52 12.58 -11.25
CA SER A 110 27.72 11.50 -11.80
C SER A 110 26.77 10.92 -10.77
N ILE A 111 25.48 10.88 -11.12
CA ILE A 111 24.44 10.34 -10.25
C ILE A 111 23.84 9.10 -10.93
N ILE A 112 23.99 7.96 -10.25
CA ILE A 112 23.46 6.67 -10.70
C ILE A 112 22.17 6.39 -9.93
N VAL A 113 21.08 6.09 -10.64
CA VAL A 113 19.79 5.67 -10.06
C VAL A 113 19.44 4.28 -10.56
N LEU A 114 19.34 3.32 -9.65
CA LEU A 114 19.03 1.93 -9.93
C LEU A 114 17.63 1.63 -9.37
N CYS A 115 16.64 1.46 -10.26
CA CYS A 115 15.27 1.10 -9.89
C CYS A 115 15.09 -0.42 -9.92
N TYR A 116 15.17 -1.07 -8.75
CA TYR A 116 15.03 -2.51 -8.56
C TYR A 116 13.64 -2.82 -7.98
N LYS A 117 12.70 -3.22 -8.84
CA LYS A 117 11.30 -3.45 -8.48
C LYS A 117 11.01 -4.92 -8.20
N HIS A 118 9.86 -5.16 -7.51
CA HIS A 118 9.29 -6.48 -7.22
C HIS A 118 10.18 -7.41 -6.40
N GLY A 119 11.06 -6.87 -5.59
CA GLY A 119 11.90 -7.66 -4.70
C GLY A 119 12.90 -6.83 -3.92
N SER A 120 13.64 -7.51 -3.07
CA SER A 120 14.75 -6.92 -2.33
C SER A 120 16.00 -7.80 -2.43
N ILE A 121 17.14 -7.18 -2.27
CA ILE A 121 18.43 -7.85 -2.31
C ILE A 121 18.95 -8.01 -0.88
N ASP A 122 19.75 -9.05 -0.66
CA ASP A 122 20.42 -9.24 0.63
C ASP A 122 21.44 -8.12 0.89
N GLY A 123 21.05 -7.14 1.71
CA GLY A 123 21.89 -6.00 2.11
C GLY A 123 23.18 -6.36 2.87
N ARG A 124 23.39 -7.65 3.19
CA ARG A 124 24.64 -8.13 3.83
C ARG A 124 25.80 -8.23 2.87
N LYS A 125 25.55 -8.32 1.56
CA LYS A 125 26.62 -8.33 0.56
C LYS A 125 27.41 -7.02 0.61
N LYS A 126 28.70 -7.11 0.34
CA LYS A 126 29.64 -5.99 0.44
C LYS A 126 29.19 -4.79 -0.41
N VAL A 127 28.79 -5.02 -1.65
CA VAL A 127 28.37 -3.97 -2.57
C VAL A 127 27.23 -3.09 -1.99
N PHE A 128 26.26 -3.68 -1.29
CA PHE A 128 25.15 -2.91 -0.71
C PHE A 128 25.55 -2.14 0.55
N LYS A 129 26.54 -2.63 1.29
CA LYS A 129 27.19 -1.85 2.37
C LYS A 129 27.96 -0.65 1.81
N ASP A 130 28.68 -0.85 0.71
CA ASP A 130 29.40 0.20 0.03
C ASP A 130 28.42 1.26 -0.54
N ILE A 131 27.31 0.83 -1.14
CA ILE A 131 26.23 1.72 -1.60
C ILE A 131 25.63 2.52 -0.43
N ALA A 132 25.31 1.87 0.69
CA ALA A 132 24.74 2.53 1.85
C ALA A 132 25.70 3.51 2.51
N ALA A 133 27.02 3.29 2.40
CA ALA A 133 28.04 4.20 2.92
C ALA A 133 28.29 5.41 2.03
N THR A 134 28.17 5.26 0.72
CA THR A 134 28.51 6.28 -0.29
C THR A 134 27.28 7.05 -0.80
N GLY A 135 26.11 6.40 -0.81
CA GLY A 135 24.88 6.91 -1.38
C GLY A 135 23.64 6.54 -0.59
N VAL A 136 22.58 6.23 -1.30
CA VAL A 136 21.27 5.86 -0.74
C VAL A 136 20.93 4.42 -1.09
N LEU A 137 20.72 3.60 -0.06
CA LEU A 137 20.11 2.27 -0.17
C LEU A 137 18.70 2.36 0.44
N PHE A 138 17.68 2.37 -0.40
CA PHE A 138 16.28 2.52 0.00
C PHE A 138 15.51 1.24 -0.27
N GLU A 139 14.77 0.75 0.74
CA GLU A 139 13.88 -0.39 0.62
C GLU A 139 12.42 0.06 0.78
N SER A 140 11.66 -0.02 -0.32
CA SER A 140 10.22 0.27 -0.36
C SER A 140 9.42 -0.99 -0.02
N LYS A 141 8.92 -1.07 1.21
CA LYS A 141 8.15 -2.22 1.69
C LYS A 141 6.68 -2.06 1.36
N ARG A 142 6.06 -3.18 0.97
CA ARG A 142 4.62 -3.24 0.80
C ARG A 142 3.91 -2.94 2.12
N LYS A 143 2.87 -2.14 2.06
CA LYS A 143 2.00 -1.87 3.21
C LYS A 143 0.98 -2.99 3.40
N TYR A 144 0.59 -3.19 4.65
CA TYR A 144 -0.52 -4.09 4.99
C TYR A 144 -1.85 -3.37 4.80
N ASP A 145 -2.93 -4.14 4.58
CA ASP A 145 -4.28 -3.60 4.36
C ASP A 145 -4.72 -2.60 5.44
N ASN A 146 -4.40 -2.90 6.70
CA ASN A 146 -4.73 -2.05 7.84
C ASN A 146 -3.94 -0.74 7.92
N GLU A 147 -2.84 -0.60 7.16
CA GLU A 147 -2.03 0.63 7.09
C GLU A 147 -2.51 1.60 6.00
N ILE A 148 -3.25 1.09 5.00
CA ILE A 148 -3.65 1.87 3.83
C ILE A 148 -4.60 3.02 4.18
N PRO A 149 -5.64 2.85 5.04
CA PRO A 149 -6.54 3.96 5.38
C PRO A 149 -5.83 5.13 6.05
N SER A 150 -4.88 4.86 6.95
CA SER A 150 -4.08 5.90 7.60
C SER A 150 -3.09 6.55 6.62
N TRP A 151 -2.54 5.77 5.69
CA TRP A 151 -1.69 6.27 4.63
C TRP A 151 -2.45 7.20 3.67
N ILE A 152 -3.67 6.82 3.23
CA ILE A 152 -4.54 7.67 2.42
C ILE A 152 -4.84 8.99 3.14
N THR A 153 -5.15 8.91 4.44
CA THR A 153 -5.42 10.11 5.25
C THR A 153 -4.22 11.05 5.28
N ALA A 154 -3.01 10.51 5.46
CA ALA A 154 -1.78 11.31 5.44
C ALA A 154 -1.53 11.91 4.05
N TYR A 155 -1.71 11.13 2.99
CA TYR A 155 -1.54 11.59 1.61
C TYR A 155 -2.50 12.74 1.26
N VAL A 156 -3.78 12.63 1.61
CA VAL A 156 -4.78 13.68 1.37
C VAL A 156 -4.44 14.96 2.15
N ARG A 157 -3.94 14.84 3.38
CA ARG A 157 -3.49 15.99 4.19
C ARG A 157 -2.27 16.69 3.61
N GLU A 158 -1.32 15.96 3.04
CA GLU A 158 -0.18 16.55 2.31
C GLU A 158 -0.64 17.42 1.12
N HIS A 159 -1.85 17.15 0.58
CA HIS A 159 -2.49 17.94 -0.49
C HIS A 159 -3.49 18.99 0.03
N ASN A 160 -3.38 19.39 1.32
CA ASN A 160 -4.24 20.38 1.97
C ASN A 160 -5.75 20.07 1.87
N ALA A 161 -6.11 18.80 2.04
CA ALA A 161 -7.48 18.31 2.09
C ALA A 161 -7.67 17.32 3.25
N ASP A 162 -8.93 17.02 3.58
CA ASP A 162 -9.29 15.99 4.56
C ASP A 162 -10.09 14.87 3.91
N ILE A 163 -10.11 13.71 4.56
CA ILE A 163 -10.90 12.55 4.14
C ILE A 163 -11.61 11.92 5.33
N GLU A 164 -12.85 11.51 5.13
CA GLU A 164 -13.59 10.76 6.12
C GLU A 164 -12.98 9.36 6.35
N PRO A 165 -12.91 8.87 7.61
CA PRO A 165 -12.42 7.52 7.88
C PRO A 165 -13.16 6.43 7.10
N LYS A 166 -14.48 6.59 6.93
CA LYS A 166 -15.30 5.67 6.12
C LYS A 166 -14.87 5.71 4.65
N ALA A 167 -14.64 6.89 4.07
CA ALA A 167 -14.18 7.05 2.69
C ALA A 167 -12.80 6.41 2.46
N ALA A 168 -11.86 6.60 3.40
CA ALA A 168 -10.54 5.99 3.32
C ALA A 168 -10.60 4.45 3.35
N ASN A 169 -11.49 3.86 4.18
CA ASN A 169 -11.69 2.41 4.21
C ASN A 169 -12.36 1.90 2.93
N LEU A 170 -13.35 2.60 2.39
CA LEU A 170 -13.97 2.25 1.10
C LEU A 170 -12.94 2.21 -0.03
N LEU A 171 -12.06 3.22 -0.10
CA LEU A 171 -10.96 3.26 -1.07
C LEU A 171 -10.02 2.07 -0.90
N THR A 172 -9.65 1.75 0.34
CA THR A 172 -8.76 0.62 0.64
C THR A 172 -9.39 -0.71 0.23
N GLU A 173 -10.64 -0.93 0.56
CA GLU A 173 -11.37 -2.17 0.24
C GLU A 173 -11.45 -2.40 -1.28
N PHE A 174 -11.73 -1.35 -2.02
CA PHE A 174 -11.92 -1.44 -3.47
C PHE A 174 -10.60 -1.48 -4.26
N LEU A 175 -9.63 -0.66 -3.88
CA LEU A 175 -8.37 -0.50 -4.61
C LEU A 175 -7.27 -1.45 -4.12
N GLY A 176 -7.44 -2.00 -2.91
CA GLY A 176 -6.44 -2.84 -2.26
C GLY A 176 -5.21 -2.05 -1.80
N VAL A 177 -4.08 -2.76 -1.70
CA VAL A 177 -2.83 -2.22 -1.12
C VAL A 177 -1.88 -1.59 -2.14
N GLN A 178 -2.20 -1.61 -3.42
CA GLN A 178 -1.32 -1.06 -4.46
C GLN A 178 -1.36 0.47 -4.46
N LEU A 179 -0.35 1.11 -3.85
CA LEU A 179 -0.34 2.57 -3.64
C LEU A 179 -0.50 3.37 -4.94
N SER A 180 0.08 2.92 -6.05
CA SER A 180 -0.06 3.61 -7.35
C SER A 180 -1.52 3.71 -7.81
N LYS A 181 -2.32 2.65 -7.61
CA LYS A 181 -3.76 2.68 -7.92
C LYS A 181 -4.51 3.60 -6.96
N VAL A 182 -4.19 3.50 -5.67
CA VAL A 182 -4.81 4.32 -4.63
C VAL A 182 -4.56 5.81 -4.93
N VAL A 183 -3.32 6.18 -5.22
CA VAL A 183 -2.94 7.56 -5.56
C VAL A 183 -3.70 8.06 -6.77
N ASN A 184 -3.75 7.29 -7.86
CA ASN A 184 -4.44 7.70 -9.08
C ASN A 184 -5.93 8.02 -8.83
N GLU A 185 -6.60 7.24 -7.99
CA GLU A 185 -8.01 7.49 -7.67
C GLU A 185 -8.17 8.66 -6.68
N VAL A 186 -7.30 8.74 -5.66
CA VAL A 186 -7.32 9.86 -4.70
C VAL A 186 -7.01 11.19 -5.39
N ASP A 187 -6.05 11.22 -6.33
CA ASP A 187 -5.70 12.43 -7.08
C ASP A 187 -6.89 12.93 -7.92
N LYS A 188 -7.67 12.03 -8.54
CA LYS A 188 -8.92 12.41 -9.22
C LYS A 188 -9.91 13.09 -8.27
N LEU A 189 -10.07 12.52 -7.05
CA LEU A 189 -10.94 13.11 -6.05
C LEU A 189 -10.42 14.47 -5.57
N LEU A 190 -9.11 14.62 -5.39
CA LEU A 190 -8.47 15.89 -5.02
C LEU A 190 -8.67 16.98 -6.10
N ILE A 191 -8.61 16.62 -7.39
CA ILE A 191 -8.90 17.54 -8.50
C ILE A 191 -10.34 18.04 -8.42
N LEU A 192 -11.30 17.18 -8.12
CA LEU A 192 -12.70 17.55 -7.98
C LEU A 192 -12.96 18.51 -6.80
N LEU A 193 -12.13 18.45 -5.76
CA LEU A 193 -12.21 19.35 -4.61
C LEU A 193 -11.75 20.80 -4.90
N ASN A 194 -11.06 21.06 -6.02
CA ASN A 194 -10.60 22.41 -6.34
C ASN A 194 -11.73 23.41 -6.53
N ASN A 195 -12.95 22.92 -6.84
CA ASN A 195 -14.17 23.73 -7.02
C ASN A 195 -15.14 23.60 -5.83
N SER A 196 -14.73 22.97 -4.72
CA SER A 196 -15.57 22.72 -3.55
C SER A 196 -15.27 23.71 -2.42
N GLU A 197 -16.29 24.21 -1.74
CA GLU A 197 -16.14 25.06 -0.55
C GLU A 197 -15.45 24.29 0.60
N THR A 198 -15.68 22.98 0.69
CA THR A 198 -15.05 22.10 1.67
C THR A 198 -14.05 21.20 0.99
N ARG A 199 -12.77 21.32 1.34
CA ARG A 199 -11.71 20.43 0.85
C ARG A 199 -11.71 19.10 1.60
N ARG A 200 -12.84 18.38 1.51
CA ARG A 200 -13.01 17.10 2.22
C ARG A 200 -13.62 16.03 1.32
N ILE A 201 -12.95 14.87 1.28
CA ILE A 201 -13.44 13.69 0.58
C ILE A 201 -14.39 12.94 1.53
N ASP A 202 -15.65 12.83 1.16
CA ASP A 202 -16.65 12.03 1.87
C ASP A 202 -16.98 10.72 1.14
N SER A 203 -17.73 9.85 1.81
CA SER A 203 -18.12 8.56 1.26
C SER A 203 -19.01 8.66 0.02
N ALA A 204 -19.82 9.72 -0.08
CA ALA A 204 -20.71 9.93 -1.22
C ALA A 204 -19.91 10.37 -2.47
N MET A 205 -18.82 11.12 -2.28
CA MET A 205 -17.91 11.50 -3.35
C MET A 205 -17.16 10.27 -3.91
N VAL A 206 -16.69 9.37 -3.02
CA VAL A 206 -16.07 8.10 -3.42
C VAL A 206 -17.07 7.26 -4.22
N GLU A 207 -18.30 7.11 -3.77
CA GLU A 207 -19.34 6.37 -4.47
C GLU A 207 -19.58 6.89 -5.89
N ARG A 208 -19.79 8.21 -6.01
CA ARG A 208 -20.12 8.81 -7.31
C ARG A 208 -19.00 8.75 -8.34
N ASN A 209 -17.75 8.82 -7.90
CA ASN A 209 -16.62 8.98 -8.83
C ASN A 209 -15.80 7.71 -9.04
N ILE A 210 -15.89 6.73 -8.12
CA ILE A 210 -15.14 5.47 -8.20
C ILE A 210 -16.07 4.28 -8.44
N GLY A 211 -17.40 4.49 -8.32
CA GLY A 211 -18.40 3.44 -8.61
C GLY A 211 -18.57 2.42 -7.50
N ILE A 212 -18.16 2.75 -6.28
CA ILE A 212 -18.32 1.88 -5.10
C ILE A 212 -19.62 2.24 -4.39
N SER A 213 -20.49 1.25 -4.16
CA SER A 213 -21.70 1.50 -3.37
C SER A 213 -21.37 1.82 -1.92
N LYS A 214 -21.83 2.97 -1.43
CA LYS A 214 -21.65 3.35 -0.01
C LYS A 214 -22.48 2.52 0.95
N ASP A 215 -23.54 1.87 0.45
CA ASP A 215 -24.52 1.14 1.27
C ASP A 215 -24.36 -0.38 1.17
N TYR A 216 -23.75 -0.87 0.06
CA TYR A 216 -23.61 -2.31 -0.23
C TYR A 216 -22.16 -2.65 -0.56
N ASN A 217 -21.34 -2.77 0.47
CA ASN A 217 -19.93 -3.12 0.40
C ASN A 217 -19.55 -3.98 1.63
N ASN A 218 -18.35 -4.54 1.66
CA ASN A 218 -17.93 -5.41 2.77
C ASN A 218 -17.81 -4.67 4.10
N PHE A 219 -17.50 -3.36 4.11
CA PHE A 219 -17.49 -2.56 5.32
C PHE A 219 -18.90 -2.45 5.94
N GLU A 220 -19.92 -2.18 5.11
CA GLU A 220 -21.30 -2.12 5.54
C GLU A 220 -21.83 -3.51 5.95
N LEU A 221 -21.35 -4.60 5.31
CA LEU A 221 -21.67 -5.97 5.74
C LEU A 221 -21.14 -6.25 7.14
N VAL A 222 -19.88 -5.92 7.42
CA VAL A 222 -19.26 -6.10 8.74
C VAL A 222 -19.99 -5.28 9.80
N LYS A 223 -20.34 -4.02 9.47
CA LYS A 223 -21.12 -3.18 10.37
C LYS A 223 -22.50 -3.79 10.65
N ALA A 224 -23.22 -4.23 9.62
CA ALA A 224 -24.52 -4.88 9.76
C ALA A 224 -24.43 -6.19 10.59
N LEU A 225 -23.32 -6.95 10.44
CA LEU A 225 -23.04 -8.11 11.29
C LEU A 225 -22.82 -7.69 12.75
N GLY A 226 -22.00 -6.65 12.98
CA GLY A 226 -21.76 -6.10 14.31
C GLY A 226 -23.00 -5.59 15.01
N ASP A 227 -23.93 -5.01 14.24
CA ASP A 227 -25.23 -4.52 14.70
C ASP A 227 -26.33 -5.63 14.74
N ARG A 228 -26.03 -6.82 14.18
CA ARG A 228 -26.97 -7.91 13.97
C ARG A 228 -28.20 -7.51 13.13
N ASP A 229 -28.00 -6.63 12.15
CA ASP A 229 -29.03 -6.17 11.21
C ASP A 229 -29.22 -7.20 10.07
N ILE A 230 -30.05 -8.21 10.33
CA ILE A 230 -30.32 -9.32 9.41
C ILE A 230 -30.86 -8.83 8.07
N LEU A 231 -31.70 -7.78 8.08
CA LEU A 231 -32.30 -7.25 6.85
C LEU A 231 -31.23 -6.63 5.95
N LYS A 232 -30.35 -5.81 6.54
CA LYS A 232 -29.25 -5.17 5.81
C LYS A 232 -28.25 -6.19 5.31
N ILE A 233 -27.87 -7.20 6.10
CA ILE A 233 -26.99 -8.31 5.70
C ILE A 233 -27.54 -8.98 4.43
N ASN A 234 -28.82 -9.37 4.40
CA ASN A 234 -29.42 -10.01 3.25
C ASN A 234 -29.44 -9.12 1.99
N ARG A 235 -29.71 -7.82 2.15
CA ARG A 235 -29.66 -6.85 1.03
C ARG A 235 -28.27 -6.73 0.44
N ILE A 236 -27.24 -6.72 1.28
CA ILE A 236 -25.84 -6.65 0.84
C ILE A 236 -25.46 -7.92 0.09
N ILE A 237 -25.82 -9.10 0.62
CA ILE A 237 -25.55 -10.39 -0.05
C ILE A 237 -26.24 -10.45 -1.41
N ASP A 238 -27.48 -9.98 -1.51
CA ASP A 238 -28.21 -9.92 -2.78
C ASP A 238 -27.57 -8.96 -3.79
N HIS A 239 -26.99 -7.86 -3.31
CA HIS A 239 -26.21 -6.94 -4.15
C HIS A 239 -24.94 -7.61 -4.67
N PHE A 240 -24.17 -8.29 -3.79
CA PHE A 240 -22.95 -9.01 -4.18
C PHE A 240 -23.22 -10.10 -5.21
N ALA A 241 -24.35 -10.82 -5.06
CA ALA A 241 -24.75 -11.86 -6.00
C ALA A 241 -25.06 -11.35 -7.42
N LYS A 242 -25.45 -10.07 -7.56
CA LYS A 242 -25.71 -9.44 -8.87
C LYS A 242 -24.42 -9.06 -9.59
N ASP A 243 -23.33 -8.83 -8.85
CA ASP A 243 -22.03 -8.47 -9.40
C ASP A 243 -20.89 -9.21 -8.67
N PRO A 244 -20.76 -10.54 -8.91
CA PRO A 244 -19.74 -11.37 -8.26
C PRO A 244 -18.30 -11.00 -8.66
N LYS A 245 -18.13 -10.34 -9.81
CA LYS A 245 -16.81 -9.92 -10.30
C LYS A 245 -16.21 -8.83 -9.44
N ASN A 246 -17.02 -7.86 -9.06
CA ASN A 246 -16.58 -6.75 -8.19
C ASN A 246 -16.73 -7.08 -6.69
N ASN A 247 -17.48 -8.14 -6.36
CA ASN A 247 -17.67 -8.61 -4.98
C ASN A 247 -17.32 -10.10 -4.84
N PRO A 248 -16.02 -10.47 -4.98
CA PRO A 248 -15.60 -11.87 -4.89
C PRO A 248 -15.82 -12.41 -3.47
N ILE A 249 -16.41 -13.61 -3.35
CA ILE A 249 -16.69 -14.25 -2.06
C ILE A 249 -15.43 -14.41 -1.19
N VAL A 250 -14.27 -14.63 -1.79
CA VAL A 250 -12.99 -14.79 -1.07
C VAL A 250 -12.62 -13.49 -0.32
N VAL A 251 -12.85 -12.33 -0.95
CA VAL A 251 -12.62 -11.02 -0.31
C VAL A 251 -13.60 -10.83 0.84
N THR A 252 -14.87 -11.08 0.63
CA THR A 252 -15.92 -11.01 1.67
C THR A 252 -15.59 -11.91 2.86
N THR A 253 -15.19 -13.16 2.60
CA THR A 253 -14.80 -14.12 3.63
C THR A 253 -13.63 -13.60 4.46
N THR A 254 -12.61 -13.04 3.79
CA THR A 254 -11.43 -12.47 4.48
C THR A 254 -11.80 -11.29 5.37
N VAL A 255 -12.63 -10.37 4.88
CA VAL A 255 -13.05 -9.18 5.65
C VAL A 255 -13.87 -9.58 6.88
N VAL A 256 -14.81 -10.51 6.73
CA VAL A 256 -15.62 -11.02 7.84
C VAL A 256 -14.76 -11.79 8.85
N PHE A 257 -13.79 -12.57 8.37
CA PHE A 257 -12.81 -13.26 9.24
C PHE A 257 -11.99 -12.27 10.08
N ASN A 258 -11.46 -11.23 9.45
CA ASN A 258 -10.67 -10.21 10.13
C ASN A 258 -11.49 -9.49 11.21
N PHE A 259 -12.76 -9.18 10.92
CA PHE A 259 -13.66 -8.58 11.91
C PHE A 259 -13.83 -9.47 13.15
N PHE A 260 -14.21 -10.73 12.99
CA PHE A 260 -14.43 -11.63 14.13
C PHE A 260 -13.11 -12.00 14.84
N SER A 261 -11.98 -12.07 14.13
CA SER A 261 -10.66 -12.24 14.74
C SER A 261 -10.28 -11.04 15.62
N ASN A 262 -10.50 -9.83 15.14
CA ASN A 262 -10.30 -8.61 15.93
C ASN A 262 -11.29 -8.54 17.12
N LEU A 263 -12.53 -8.98 16.94
CA LEU A 263 -13.51 -9.05 18.02
C LEU A 263 -13.10 -10.04 19.10
N LEU A 264 -12.51 -11.18 18.71
CA LEU A 264 -11.96 -12.15 19.65
C LEU A 264 -10.77 -11.55 20.42
N LEU A 265 -9.88 -10.85 19.73
CA LEU A 265 -8.76 -10.13 20.35
C LEU A 265 -9.28 -9.05 21.31
N TYR A 266 -10.31 -8.28 20.94
CA TYR A 266 -10.96 -7.30 21.81
C TYR A 266 -11.44 -7.93 23.12
N HIS A 267 -12.02 -9.13 23.08
CA HIS A 267 -12.47 -9.83 24.29
C HIS A 267 -11.31 -10.19 25.23
N SER A 268 -10.11 -10.44 24.71
CA SER A 268 -8.92 -10.79 25.51
C SER A 268 -8.22 -9.58 26.12
N LEU A 269 -8.51 -8.36 25.64
CA LEU A 269 -7.87 -7.15 26.14
C LEU A 269 -8.30 -6.82 27.57
N LYS A 270 -7.33 -6.55 28.44
CA LYS A 270 -7.55 -6.06 29.82
C LYS A 270 -7.90 -4.57 29.82
N ASP A 271 -7.14 -3.77 29.07
CA ASP A 271 -7.41 -2.35 28.88
C ASP A 271 -8.26 -2.13 27.63
N LYS A 272 -9.49 -1.66 27.83
CA LYS A 272 -10.47 -1.37 26.76
C LYS A 272 -10.60 0.11 26.46
N SER A 273 -9.61 0.92 26.87
CA SER A 273 -9.53 2.32 26.44
C SER A 273 -9.45 2.42 24.92
N GLN A 274 -10.05 3.48 24.37
CA GLN A 274 -10.10 3.69 22.91
C GLN A 274 -8.69 3.66 22.27
N ALA A 275 -7.71 4.28 22.93
CA ALA A 275 -6.35 4.34 22.42
C ALA A 275 -5.69 2.96 22.39
N ASN A 276 -5.83 2.16 23.46
CA ASN A 276 -5.26 0.82 23.54
C ASN A 276 -5.94 -0.14 22.56
N VAL A 277 -7.27 -0.12 22.49
CA VAL A 277 -8.01 -0.96 21.54
C VAL A 277 -7.62 -0.64 20.09
N ALA A 278 -7.54 0.65 19.73
CA ALA A 278 -7.15 1.05 18.40
C ALA A 278 -5.73 0.56 18.03
N ALA A 279 -4.78 0.64 18.98
CA ALA A 279 -3.41 0.19 18.80
C ALA A 279 -3.32 -1.35 18.66
N GLU A 280 -3.95 -2.11 19.55
CA GLU A 280 -3.90 -3.56 19.59
C GLU A 280 -4.63 -4.21 18.41
N LEU A 281 -5.81 -3.70 18.04
CA LEU A 281 -6.58 -4.17 16.88
C LEU A 281 -6.04 -3.60 15.55
N LYS A 282 -5.11 -2.62 15.61
CA LYS A 282 -4.56 -1.91 14.44
C LYS A 282 -5.65 -1.31 13.57
N ILE A 283 -6.62 -0.64 14.19
CA ILE A 283 -7.75 0.00 13.52
C ILE A 283 -7.76 1.52 13.79
N ASN A 284 -8.48 2.27 12.95
CA ASN A 284 -8.71 3.68 13.23
C ASN A 284 -9.54 3.82 14.53
N PRO A 285 -9.17 4.72 15.47
CA PRO A 285 -9.92 4.95 16.71
C PRO A 285 -11.41 5.23 16.52
N TYR A 286 -11.79 5.75 15.36
CA TYR A 286 -13.19 5.99 14.98
C TYR A 286 -14.06 4.73 15.06
N PHE A 287 -13.50 3.55 14.70
CA PHE A 287 -14.24 2.28 14.63
C PHE A 287 -14.23 1.49 15.94
N VAL A 288 -13.54 1.96 16.98
CA VAL A 288 -13.49 1.24 18.28
C VAL A 288 -14.89 1.07 18.87
N LYS A 289 -15.77 2.05 18.71
CA LYS A 289 -17.16 1.98 19.19
C LYS A 289 -17.95 0.85 18.52
N ASP A 290 -17.69 0.56 17.25
CA ASP A 290 -18.36 -0.53 16.52
C ASP A 290 -17.96 -1.88 17.09
N TYR A 291 -16.66 -2.06 17.44
CA TYR A 291 -16.19 -3.27 18.14
C TYR A 291 -16.73 -3.39 19.55
N GLN A 292 -16.84 -2.29 20.30
CA GLN A 292 -17.46 -2.27 21.62
C GLN A 292 -18.92 -2.71 21.56
N HIS A 293 -19.67 -2.19 20.58
CA HIS A 293 -21.05 -2.56 20.35
C HIS A 293 -21.18 -4.05 19.96
N ALA A 294 -20.40 -4.50 18.97
CA ALA A 294 -20.39 -5.89 18.55
C ALA A 294 -20.03 -6.86 19.69
N ALA A 295 -19.08 -6.49 20.56
CA ALA A 295 -18.71 -7.29 21.73
C ALA A 295 -19.84 -7.44 22.77
N SER A 296 -20.80 -6.51 22.81
CA SER A 296 -21.99 -6.65 23.66
C SER A 296 -23.00 -7.67 23.11
N ILE A 297 -22.97 -7.91 21.79
CA ILE A 297 -23.86 -8.84 21.07
C ILE A 297 -23.22 -10.24 20.98
N TYR A 298 -21.94 -10.28 20.60
CA TYR A 298 -21.19 -11.53 20.44
C TYR A 298 -20.20 -11.71 21.58
N ASN A 299 -20.50 -12.60 22.52
CA ASN A 299 -19.52 -12.98 23.54
C ASN A 299 -18.40 -13.84 22.93
N SER A 300 -17.34 -14.15 23.69
CA SER A 300 -16.17 -14.90 23.20
C SER A 300 -16.55 -16.26 22.58
N ALA A 301 -17.52 -16.97 23.16
CA ALA A 301 -17.95 -18.27 22.61
C ALA A 301 -18.66 -18.12 21.26
N ARG A 302 -19.57 -17.15 21.13
CA ARG A 302 -20.23 -16.85 19.85
C ARG A 302 -19.24 -16.34 18.81
N THR A 303 -18.25 -15.54 19.22
CA THR A 303 -17.19 -15.07 18.32
C THR A 303 -16.34 -16.23 17.78
N LEU A 304 -15.96 -17.18 18.63
CA LEU A 304 -15.26 -18.40 18.19
C LEU A 304 -16.10 -19.27 17.27
N TYR A 305 -17.40 -19.40 17.57
CA TYR A 305 -18.33 -20.11 16.70
C TYR A 305 -18.45 -19.44 15.33
N ALA A 306 -18.58 -18.12 15.28
CA ALA A 306 -18.59 -17.36 14.02
C ALA A 306 -17.32 -17.62 13.20
N ILE A 307 -16.13 -17.60 13.82
CA ILE A 307 -14.86 -17.92 13.15
C ILE A 307 -14.88 -19.34 12.55
N SER A 308 -15.45 -20.32 13.27
CA SER A 308 -15.56 -21.70 12.74
C SER A 308 -16.49 -21.79 11.51
N LEU A 309 -17.60 -21.04 11.51
CA LEU A 309 -18.51 -20.92 10.38
C LEU A 309 -17.88 -20.23 9.17
N ILE A 310 -17.06 -19.20 9.42
CA ILE A 310 -16.34 -18.50 8.35
C ILE A 310 -15.29 -19.42 7.71
N ARG A 311 -14.63 -20.28 8.49
CA ARG A 311 -13.76 -21.34 7.95
C ARG A 311 -14.55 -22.32 7.08
N GLU A 312 -15.77 -22.72 7.49
CA GLU A 312 -16.66 -23.55 6.69
C GLU A 312 -16.99 -22.85 5.37
N LEU A 313 -17.33 -21.55 5.41
CA LEU A 313 -17.58 -20.72 4.23
C LEU A 313 -16.38 -20.73 3.27
N ASP A 314 -15.16 -20.53 3.77
CA ASP A 314 -13.95 -20.51 2.95
C ASP A 314 -13.74 -21.86 2.24
N VAL A 315 -13.85 -22.96 2.97
CA VAL A 315 -13.66 -24.31 2.42
C VAL A 315 -14.70 -24.63 1.36
N ARG A 316 -15.99 -24.38 1.63
CA ARG A 316 -17.09 -24.65 0.71
C ARG A 316 -17.07 -23.74 -0.51
N SER A 317 -16.67 -22.47 -0.35
CA SER A 317 -16.54 -21.52 -1.47
C SER A 317 -15.49 -21.92 -2.51
N LYS A 318 -14.53 -22.77 -2.10
CA LYS A 318 -13.48 -23.35 -2.97
C LYS A 318 -13.89 -24.72 -3.55
N GLY A 319 -15.14 -25.16 -3.35
CA GLY A 319 -15.69 -26.40 -3.90
C GLY A 319 -15.42 -27.66 -3.07
N PHE A 320 -14.87 -27.53 -1.84
CA PHE A 320 -14.68 -28.68 -0.96
C PHE A 320 -15.96 -29.00 -0.18
N GLY A 321 -16.50 -30.19 -0.36
CA GLY A 321 -17.65 -30.71 0.39
C GLY A 321 -19.03 -30.34 -0.18
N ASP A 322 -19.15 -29.32 -1.01
CA ASP A 322 -20.38 -28.92 -1.66
C ASP A 322 -20.10 -28.06 -2.90
N SER A 323 -20.15 -28.66 -4.07
CA SER A 323 -19.85 -27.99 -5.35
C SER A 323 -21.08 -27.35 -6.00
N ASN A 324 -22.31 -27.56 -5.46
CA ASN A 324 -23.55 -27.16 -6.12
C ASN A 324 -24.22 -25.93 -5.50
N THR A 325 -23.83 -25.52 -4.29
CA THR A 325 -24.42 -24.35 -3.63
C THR A 325 -23.86 -23.04 -4.22
N SER A 326 -24.76 -22.14 -4.62
CA SER A 326 -24.32 -20.82 -5.10
C SER A 326 -23.61 -20.03 -4.01
N HIS A 327 -22.66 -19.16 -4.39
CA HIS A 327 -21.99 -18.27 -3.44
C HIS A 327 -22.97 -17.39 -2.65
N ARG A 328 -24.10 -17.01 -3.27
CA ARG A 328 -25.18 -16.27 -2.62
C ARG A 328 -25.79 -17.08 -1.48
N ASP A 329 -26.19 -18.31 -1.77
CA ASP A 329 -26.90 -19.16 -0.80
C ASP A 329 -25.95 -19.57 0.32
N LEU A 330 -24.68 -19.82 -0.02
CA LEU A 330 -23.63 -20.11 0.95
C LEU A 330 -23.39 -18.93 1.91
N LEU A 331 -23.28 -17.71 1.40
CA LEU A 331 -23.16 -16.51 2.22
C LEU A 331 -24.41 -16.33 3.10
N ARG A 332 -25.61 -16.50 2.57
CA ARG A 332 -26.86 -16.40 3.34
C ARG A 332 -26.92 -17.42 4.48
N GLU A 333 -26.63 -18.67 4.18
CA GLU A 333 -26.63 -19.75 5.19
C GLU A 333 -25.67 -19.42 6.34
N ILE A 334 -24.41 -19.07 6.00
CA ILE A 334 -23.39 -18.83 7.01
C ILE A 334 -23.68 -17.55 7.82
N MET A 335 -24.09 -16.47 7.17
CA MET A 335 -24.42 -15.22 7.88
C MET A 335 -25.67 -15.41 8.76
N PHE A 336 -26.62 -16.21 8.33
CA PHE A 336 -27.76 -16.59 9.18
C PHE A 336 -27.28 -17.34 10.43
N LYS A 337 -26.44 -18.37 10.28
CA LYS A 337 -25.91 -19.14 11.42
C LYS A 337 -25.08 -18.26 12.39
N ILE A 338 -24.35 -17.26 11.88
CA ILE A 338 -23.58 -16.33 12.70
C ILE A 338 -24.51 -15.42 13.53
N THR A 339 -25.63 -15.01 12.96
CA THR A 339 -26.54 -14.05 13.60
C THR A 339 -27.58 -14.67 14.49
N HIS A 340 -27.81 -15.98 14.47
CA HIS A 340 -28.77 -16.70 15.32
C HIS A 340 -28.08 -17.62 16.31
#